data_2e305b08efcd25211eda9b0e7466048a
#
_entry.id   2e305b08efcd25211eda9b0e7466048a
#
_cell.length_a   1.000
_cell.length_b   1.000
_cell.length_c   1.000
_cell.angle_alpha   90.00
_cell.angle_beta   90.00
_cell.angle_gamma   90.00
#
_symmetry.space_group_name_H-M   'P 1'
#
loop_
_entity.id
_entity.type
_entity.pdbx_description
1 polymer ?
#
loop_
_entity_poly.entity_id
_entity_poly.type
_entity_poly.pdbx_seq_one_letter_code
_entity_poly.pdbx_strand_id
1 'polypeptide(L)'
;MILAAFLLSILVTPLVEVFLAGRDKIMLSSAVHNSFRAAREASYSYMDMRNMDAVADEKAFLRCFADTFASTYGMDCKNPGANLLEFASPDGIVNDIYVYVDFSYGTGEGGAVLTTVAVSAESEYKFRTAYMRLISYGDTHPYLLTSINTYTMQVTN
;
A
#
# COMPACT_ATOMS: atom_id res chain seq x y z
N MET A 1 13.82 -32.40 29.10
CA MET A 1 13.93 -31.99 27.67
C MET A 1 12.60 -31.57 27.05
N ILE A 2 11.50 -32.32 27.22
CA ILE A 2 10.17 -32.02 26.64
C ILE A 2 9.62 -30.66 27.10
N LEU A 3 9.74 -30.33 28.39
CA LEU A 3 9.27 -29.07 28.96
C LEU A 3 10.02 -27.87 28.39
N ALA A 4 11.32 -27.98 28.19
CA ALA A 4 12.15 -26.91 27.58
C ALA A 4 11.80 -26.68 26.11
N ALA A 5 11.55 -27.73 25.34
CA ALA A 5 11.11 -27.64 23.97
C ALA A 5 9.71 -26.98 23.85
N PHE A 6 8.80 -27.30 24.78
CA PHE A 6 7.48 -26.73 24.85
C PHE A 6 7.52 -25.22 25.18
N LEU A 7 8.31 -24.82 26.18
CA LEU A 7 8.51 -23.41 26.53
C LEU A 7 9.16 -22.62 25.38
N LEU A 8 10.13 -23.23 24.70
CA LEU A 8 10.77 -22.60 23.53
C LEU A 8 9.77 -22.38 22.40
N SER A 9 8.90 -23.35 22.14
CA SER A 9 7.86 -23.25 21.12
C SER A 9 6.86 -22.11 21.41
N ILE A 10 6.45 -21.95 22.67
CA ILE A 10 5.53 -20.88 23.11
C ILE A 10 6.16 -19.49 22.91
N LEU A 11 7.47 -19.37 23.09
CA LEU A 11 8.19 -18.09 22.92
C LEU A 11 8.50 -17.79 21.45
N VAL A 12 8.97 -18.77 20.69
CA VAL A 12 9.47 -18.58 19.32
C VAL A 12 8.31 -18.34 18.33
N THR A 13 7.20 -19.04 18.50
CA THR A 13 6.08 -18.96 17.55
C THR A 13 5.47 -17.55 17.44
N PRO A 14 5.16 -16.84 18.55
CA PRO A 14 4.68 -15.46 18.46
C PRO A 14 5.71 -14.51 17.84
N LEU A 15 7.00 -14.73 18.16
CA LEU A 15 8.09 -13.88 17.63
C LEU A 15 8.21 -14.01 16.11
N VAL A 16 8.10 -15.23 15.59
CA VAL A 16 8.09 -15.47 14.13
C VAL A 16 6.87 -14.81 13.49
N GLU A 17 5.72 -14.85 14.13
CA GLU A 17 4.50 -14.25 13.59
C GLU A 17 4.56 -12.71 13.54
N VAL A 18 5.12 -12.08 14.57
CA VAL A 18 5.40 -10.63 14.57
C VAL A 18 6.38 -10.26 13.47
N PHE A 19 7.41 -11.08 13.25
CA PHE A 19 8.36 -10.88 12.16
C PHE A 19 7.69 -10.99 10.79
N LEU A 20 6.79 -11.95 10.58
CA LEU A 20 6.01 -12.09 9.35
C LEU A 20 5.10 -10.88 9.10
N ALA A 21 4.41 -10.39 10.13
CA ALA A 21 3.61 -9.17 10.04
C ALA A 21 4.47 -7.95 9.66
N GLY A 22 5.66 -7.82 10.24
CA GLY A 22 6.63 -6.77 9.88
C GLY A 22 7.09 -6.87 8.44
N ARG A 23 7.39 -8.06 7.95
CA ARG A 23 7.73 -8.32 6.54
C ARG A 23 6.58 -7.91 5.61
N ASP A 24 5.36 -8.29 5.94
CA ASP A 24 4.19 -8.01 5.10
C ASP A 24 3.91 -6.49 5.05
N LYS A 25 4.17 -5.77 6.14
CA LYS A 25 4.13 -4.30 6.15
C LYS A 25 5.17 -3.67 5.21
N ILE A 26 6.39 -4.19 5.20
CA ILE A 26 7.45 -3.72 4.29
C ILE A 26 7.07 -4.01 2.83
N MET A 27 6.52 -5.20 2.56
CA MET A 27 6.03 -5.56 1.23
C MET A 27 4.91 -4.63 0.76
N LEU A 28 3.95 -4.31 1.64
CA LEU A 28 2.87 -3.37 1.34
C LEU A 28 3.42 -1.98 0.98
N SER A 29 4.33 -1.45 1.79
CA SER A 29 4.96 -0.16 1.52
C SER A 29 5.76 -0.15 0.22
N SER A 30 6.50 -1.22 -0.07
CA SER A 30 7.28 -1.36 -1.31
C SER A 30 6.37 -1.44 -2.53
N ALA A 31 5.25 -2.16 -2.45
CA ALA A 31 4.28 -2.26 -3.53
C ALA A 31 3.62 -0.91 -3.82
N VAL A 32 3.21 -0.17 -2.78
CA VAL A 32 2.69 1.20 -2.91
C VAL A 32 3.70 2.09 -3.63
N HIS A 33 4.96 2.07 -3.21
CA HIS A 33 6.01 2.89 -3.81
C HIS A 33 6.27 2.55 -5.29
N ASN A 34 6.35 1.26 -5.62
CA ASN A 34 6.57 0.81 -7.00
C ASN A 34 5.39 1.15 -7.91
N SER A 35 4.16 0.95 -7.41
CA SER A 35 2.94 1.28 -8.14
C SER A 35 2.81 2.79 -8.36
N PHE A 36 3.17 3.60 -7.35
CA PHE A 36 3.23 5.05 -7.50
C PHE A 36 4.21 5.46 -8.62
N ARG A 37 5.43 4.90 -8.63
CA ARG A 37 6.42 5.24 -9.66
C ARG A 37 5.94 4.92 -11.07
N ALA A 38 5.36 3.74 -11.27
CA ALA A 38 4.80 3.34 -12.56
C ALA A 38 3.63 4.25 -12.98
N ALA A 39 2.71 4.53 -12.06
CA ALA A 39 1.55 5.37 -12.29
C ALA A 39 1.95 6.83 -12.60
N ARG A 40 2.97 7.36 -11.93
CA ARG A 40 3.51 8.69 -12.20
C ARG A 40 3.98 8.81 -13.66
N GLU A 41 4.74 7.86 -14.14
CA GLU A 41 5.26 7.88 -15.51
C GLU A 41 4.13 7.78 -16.55
N ALA A 42 3.08 6.99 -16.26
CA ALA A 42 1.94 6.81 -17.14
C ALA A 42 0.97 8.01 -17.16
N SER A 43 0.99 8.85 -16.13
CA SER A 43 0.03 9.95 -15.95
C SER A 43 0.47 11.29 -16.51
N TYR A 44 1.73 11.44 -16.89
CA TYR A 44 2.22 12.71 -17.42
C TYR A 44 1.93 12.89 -18.89
N SER A 45 1.40 14.07 -19.25
CA SER A 45 1.36 14.53 -20.62
C SER A 45 2.72 15.14 -21.01
N TYR A 46 3.18 14.83 -22.23
CA TYR A 46 4.41 15.44 -22.78
C TYR A 46 4.31 16.98 -22.88
N MET A 47 3.12 17.51 -23.15
CA MET A 47 2.91 18.96 -23.30
C MET A 47 3.03 19.66 -21.94
N ASP A 48 2.50 19.07 -20.89
CA ASP A 48 2.58 19.64 -19.54
C ASP A 48 4.03 19.61 -19.03
N MET A 49 4.74 18.51 -19.27
CA MET A 49 6.17 18.42 -18.95
C MET A 49 7.01 19.49 -19.66
N ARG A 50 6.67 19.84 -20.90
CA ARG A 50 7.37 20.89 -21.64
C ARG A 50 7.15 22.28 -21.03
N ASN A 51 5.99 22.50 -20.44
CA ASN A 51 5.65 23.76 -19.73
C ASN A 51 6.13 23.76 -18.27
N MET A 52 6.83 22.71 -17.82
CA MET A 52 7.25 22.48 -16.43
C MET A 52 6.07 22.25 -15.46
N ASP A 53 4.87 22.03 -15.97
CA ASP A 53 3.70 21.71 -15.16
C ASP A 53 3.66 20.21 -14.87
N ALA A 54 3.49 19.86 -13.60
CA ALA A 54 3.32 18.49 -13.14
C ALA A 54 1.83 18.18 -12.92
N VAL A 55 1.04 18.26 -13.99
CA VAL A 55 -0.39 17.90 -13.95
C VAL A 55 -0.53 16.42 -14.26
N ALA A 56 -1.12 15.67 -13.35
CA ALA A 56 -1.36 14.24 -13.52
C ALA A 56 -2.75 13.99 -14.13
N ASP A 57 -2.80 13.10 -15.12
CA ASP A 57 -4.07 12.47 -15.50
C ASP A 57 -4.44 11.45 -14.41
N GLU A 58 -5.36 11.85 -13.52
CA GLU A 58 -5.80 11.04 -12.38
C GLU A 58 -6.34 9.67 -12.81
N LYS A 59 -7.05 9.59 -13.93
CA LYS A 59 -7.62 8.32 -14.41
C LYS A 59 -6.54 7.38 -14.93
N ALA A 60 -5.58 7.90 -15.68
CA ALA A 60 -4.43 7.13 -16.16
C ALA A 60 -3.58 6.67 -14.96
N PHE A 61 -3.36 7.56 -13.99
CA PHE A 61 -2.65 7.26 -12.75
C PHE A 61 -3.32 6.11 -12.00
N LEU A 62 -4.60 6.23 -11.68
CA LEU A 62 -5.34 5.25 -10.88
C LEU A 62 -5.37 3.86 -11.54
N ARG A 63 -5.55 3.82 -12.87
CA ARG A 63 -5.51 2.55 -13.61
C ARG A 63 -4.15 1.90 -13.57
N CYS A 64 -3.09 2.64 -13.91
CA CYS A 64 -1.73 2.11 -13.91
C CYS A 64 -1.29 1.69 -12.49
N PHE A 65 -1.67 2.47 -11.48
CA PHE A 65 -1.44 2.13 -10.08
C PHE A 65 -2.13 0.81 -9.72
N ALA A 66 -3.42 0.68 -10.04
CA ALA A 66 -4.21 -0.50 -9.75
C ALA A 66 -3.64 -1.76 -10.43
N ASP A 67 -3.29 -1.65 -11.71
CA ASP A 67 -2.73 -2.78 -12.49
C ASP A 67 -1.36 -3.22 -11.94
N THR A 68 -0.50 -2.27 -11.60
CA THR A 68 0.83 -2.55 -11.07
C THR A 68 0.75 -3.15 -9.67
N PHE A 69 -0.12 -2.61 -8.81
CA PHE A 69 -0.32 -3.11 -7.46
C PHE A 69 -0.94 -4.52 -7.48
N ALA A 70 -1.98 -4.72 -8.28
CA ALA A 70 -2.64 -6.02 -8.48
C ALA A 70 -1.64 -7.08 -8.94
N SER A 71 -0.80 -6.76 -9.93
CA SER A 71 0.22 -7.70 -10.43
C SER A 71 1.29 -8.03 -9.40
N THR A 72 1.65 -7.09 -8.51
CA THR A 72 2.66 -7.30 -7.47
C THR A 72 2.19 -8.30 -6.41
N TYR A 73 0.90 -8.28 -6.08
CA TYR A 73 0.31 -9.16 -5.07
C TYR A 73 -0.42 -10.38 -5.66
N GLY A 74 -0.62 -10.46 -6.98
CA GLY A 74 -1.45 -11.49 -7.60
C GLY A 74 -2.91 -11.38 -7.19
N MET A 75 -3.40 -10.15 -6.97
CA MET A 75 -4.76 -9.83 -6.57
C MET A 75 -5.56 -9.21 -7.71
N ASP A 76 -6.88 -9.26 -7.59
CA ASP A 76 -7.78 -8.58 -8.50
C ASP A 76 -8.25 -7.25 -7.91
N CYS A 77 -8.20 -6.16 -8.71
CA CYS A 77 -8.78 -4.88 -8.33
C CYS A 77 -10.25 -4.83 -8.70
N LYS A 78 -11.14 -4.62 -7.72
CA LYS A 78 -12.60 -4.59 -7.95
C LYS A 78 -13.09 -3.30 -8.59
N ASN A 79 -12.40 -2.18 -8.36
CA ASN A 79 -12.83 -0.84 -8.77
C ASN A 79 -11.68 0.01 -9.33
N PRO A 80 -11.04 -0.44 -10.43
CA PRO A 80 -9.92 0.29 -11.03
C PRO A 80 -10.39 1.66 -11.53
N GLY A 81 -9.65 2.73 -11.14
CA GLY A 81 -9.97 4.11 -11.52
C GLY A 81 -10.83 4.88 -10.52
N ALA A 82 -11.16 4.32 -9.37
CA ALA A 82 -11.73 5.02 -8.22
C ALA A 82 -10.62 5.46 -7.25
N ASN A 83 -10.86 6.51 -6.47
CA ASN A 83 -9.90 6.97 -5.45
C ASN A 83 -9.72 5.98 -4.29
N LEU A 84 -10.71 5.12 -4.05
CA LEU A 84 -10.60 3.97 -3.17
C LEU A 84 -10.51 2.71 -4.01
N LEU A 85 -9.35 2.10 -4.02
CA LEU A 85 -9.06 0.84 -4.71
C LEU A 85 -9.20 -0.31 -3.71
N GLU A 86 -9.98 -1.31 -4.07
CA GLU A 86 -10.18 -2.52 -3.27
C GLU A 86 -9.54 -3.71 -3.99
N PHE A 87 -8.56 -4.34 -3.34
CA PHE A 87 -7.87 -5.50 -3.86
C PHE A 87 -8.26 -6.73 -3.06
N ALA A 88 -8.78 -7.74 -3.74
CA ALA A 88 -9.15 -9.01 -3.14
C ALA A 88 -8.27 -10.13 -3.67
N SER A 89 -7.84 -11.02 -2.77
CA SER A 89 -7.13 -12.22 -3.18
C SER A 89 -8.10 -13.20 -3.84
N PRO A 90 -7.80 -13.73 -5.02
CA PRO A 90 -8.63 -14.74 -5.66
C PRO A 90 -8.78 -16.02 -4.81
N ASP A 91 -7.76 -16.34 -4.01
CA ASP A 91 -7.72 -17.53 -3.17
C ASP A 91 -8.27 -17.30 -1.74
N GLY A 92 -8.57 -16.06 -1.37
CA GLY A 92 -9.02 -15.68 -0.03
C GLY A 92 -8.02 -15.95 1.10
N ILE A 93 -6.76 -16.27 0.76
CA ILE A 93 -5.68 -16.59 1.71
C ILE A 93 -5.02 -15.31 2.24
N VAL A 94 -4.84 -14.35 1.36
CA VAL A 94 -4.31 -13.02 1.71
C VAL A 94 -5.48 -12.11 2.08
N ASN A 95 -5.28 -11.24 3.06
CA ASN A 95 -6.31 -10.28 3.45
C ASN A 95 -6.58 -9.28 2.33
N ASP A 96 -7.81 -8.79 2.26
CA ASP A 96 -8.17 -7.70 1.36
C ASP A 96 -7.32 -6.46 1.69
N ILE A 97 -6.91 -5.74 0.65
CA ILE A 97 -6.13 -4.51 0.78
C ILE A 97 -6.95 -3.37 0.23
N TYR A 98 -7.08 -2.32 1.03
CA TYR A 98 -7.74 -1.08 0.66
C TYR A 98 -6.69 0.00 0.44
N VAL A 99 -6.69 0.63 -0.74
CA VAL A 99 -5.77 1.72 -1.06
C VAL A 99 -6.57 2.97 -1.40
N TYR A 100 -6.36 4.00 -0.61
CA TYR A 100 -6.94 5.32 -0.83
C TYR A 100 -5.91 6.24 -1.48
N VAL A 101 -6.29 6.88 -2.58
CA VAL A 101 -5.44 7.81 -3.33
C VAL A 101 -6.12 9.17 -3.38
N ASP A 102 -5.44 10.20 -2.90
CA ASP A 102 -5.91 11.57 -2.90
C ASP A 102 -4.96 12.48 -3.68
N PHE A 103 -5.53 13.35 -4.51
CA PHE A 103 -4.78 14.28 -5.34
C PHE A 103 -5.00 15.70 -4.85
N SER A 104 -3.92 16.46 -4.72
CA SER A 104 -3.97 17.88 -4.45
C SER A 104 -3.03 18.63 -5.37
N TYR A 105 -3.47 19.80 -5.80
CA TYR A 105 -2.73 20.64 -6.75
C TYR A 105 -2.23 21.89 -6.02
N GLY A 106 -0.97 22.22 -6.26
CA GLY A 106 -0.33 23.41 -5.68
C GLY A 106 0.47 24.17 -6.76
N THR A 107 1.03 25.30 -6.35
CA THR A 107 1.88 26.10 -7.20
C THR A 107 3.31 26.09 -6.64
N GLY A 108 4.28 25.68 -7.45
CA GLY A 108 5.70 25.69 -7.10
C GLY A 108 6.41 26.98 -7.41
N GLU A 109 7.72 26.97 -7.27
CA GLU A 109 8.58 28.08 -7.65
C GLU A 109 8.44 28.37 -9.16
N GLY A 110 8.29 29.66 -9.51
CA GLY A 110 8.09 30.07 -10.90
C GLY A 110 6.67 29.95 -11.45
N GLY A 111 5.68 29.58 -10.60
CA GLY A 111 4.27 29.47 -11.01
C GLY A 111 3.89 28.12 -11.64
N ALA A 112 4.82 27.16 -11.72
CA ALA A 112 4.55 25.82 -12.25
C ALA A 112 3.55 25.05 -11.35
N VAL A 113 2.67 24.28 -11.95
CA VAL A 113 1.72 23.45 -11.22
C VAL A 113 2.43 22.21 -10.66
N LEU A 114 2.18 21.94 -9.38
CA LEU A 114 2.65 20.74 -8.68
C LEU A 114 1.45 19.86 -8.34
N THR A 115 1.58 18.56 -8.55
CA THR A 115 0.62 17.58 -8.06
C THR A 115 1.20 16.85 -6.85
N THR A 116 0.48 16.87 -5.74
CA THR A 116 0.80 16.04 -4.57
C THR A 116 -0.21 14.90 -4.49
N VAL A 117 0.31 13.68 -4.40
CA VAL A 117 -0.49 12.47 -4.31
C VAL A 117 -0.26 11.83 -2.95
N ALA A 118 -1.30 11.75 -2.13
CA ALA A 118 -1.29 11.02 -0.88
C ALA A 118 -1.86 9.62 -1.11
N VAL A 119 -1.11 8.59 -0.74
CA VAL A 119 -1.51 7.19 -0.87
C VAL A 119 -1.51 6.55 0.51
N SER A 120 -2.67 6.06 0.93
CA SER A 120 -2.85 5.30 2.17
C SER A 120 -3.31 3.89 1.83
N ALA A 121 -2.51 2.90 2.18
CA ALA A 121 -2.84 1.49 2.00
C ALA A 121 -3.06 0.83 3.35
N GLU A 122 -4.15 0.08 3.49
CA GLU A 122 -4.55 -0.59 4.72
C GLU A 122 -4.93 -2.04 4.42
N SER A 123 -4.52 -2.94 5.30
CA SER A 123 -4.90 -4.35 5.26
C SER A 123 -5.05 -4.89 6.67
N GLU A 124 -6.04 -5.73 6.90
CA GLU A 124 -6.21 -6.43 8.17
C GLU A 124 -5.29 -7.64 8.24
N TYR A 125 -4.42 -7.69 9.24
CA TYR A 125 -3.55 -8.84 9.48
C TYR A 125 -4.21 -9.82 10.45
N LYS A 126 -4.41 -11.05 9.99
CA LYS A 126 -4.98 -12.14 10.80
C LYS A 126 -3.88 -13.03 11.35
N PHE A 127 -3.65 -12.95 12.65
CA PHE A 127 -2.70 -13.83 13.32
C PHE A 127 -3.12 -15.30 13.20
N ARG A 128 -2.15 -16.16 12.90
CA ARG A 128 -2.38 -17.60 12.69
C ARG A 128 -2.40 -18.38 14.00
N THR A 129 -1.56 -17.97 14.98
CA THR A 129 -1.46 -18.66 16.26
C THR A 129 -2.62 -18.32 17.17
N ALA A 130 -3.12 -19.33 17.91
CA ALA A 130 -4.19 -19.16 18.87
C ALA A 130 -3.82 -18.14 19.96
N TYR A 131 -2.54 -18.15 20.39
CA TYR A 131 -2.02 -17.22 21.40
C TYR A 131 -2.06 -15.76 20.92
N MET A 132 -1.55 -15.48 19.71
CA MET A 132 -1.57 -14.12 19.14
C MET A 132 -3.01 -13.66 18.85
N ARG A 133 -3.88 -14.55 18.38
CA ARG A 133 -5.30 -14.26 18.22
C ARG A 133 -5.97 -13.89 19.55
N LEU A 134 -5.64 -14.58 20.62
CA LEU A 134 -6.22 -14.32 21.94
C LEU A 134 -5.77 -12.93 22.48
N ILE A 135 -4.53 -12.55 22.24
CA ILE A 135 -4.00 -11.24 22.64
C ILE A 135 -4.60 -10.13 21.76
N SER A 136 -4.70 -10.33 20.45
CA SER A 136 -5.26 -9.31 19.53
C SER A 136 -6.78 -9.17 19.65
N TYR A 137 -7.51 -10.22 20.00
CA TYR A 137 -8.96 -10.16 20.26
C TYR A 137 -9.32 -9.55 21.63
N GLY A 138 -8.36 -9.39 22.53
CA GLY A 138 -8.55 -8.67 23.79
C GLY A 138 -8.71 -7.16 23.60
N ASP A 139 -8.15 -6.62 22.53
CA ASP A 139 -8.44 -5.28 22.00
C ASP A 139 -9.46 -5.39 20.86
N THR A 140 -10.53 -4.63 20.94
CA THR A 140 -11.67 -4.62 20.00
C THR A 140 -11.32 -4.20 18.57
N HIS A 141 -10.05 -4.12 18.22
CA HIS A 141 -9.59 -3.66 16.91
C HIS A 141 -8.67 -4.69 16.23
N PRO A 142 -8.90 -5.01 14.96
CA PRO A 142 -7.99 -5.85 14.17
C PRO A 142 -6.61 -5.17 14.07
N TYR A 143 -5.55 -5.98 13.98
CA TYR A 143 -4.21 -5.45 13.72
C TYR A 143 -4.14 -4.99 12.26
N LEU A 144 -4.03 -3.68 12.06
CA LEU A 144 -3.97 -3.08 10.74
C LEU A 144 -2.51 -2.90 10.29
N LEU A 145 -2.21 -3.43 9.12
CA LEU A 145 -1.02 -3.08 8.37
C LEU A 145 -1.32 -1.81 7.60
N THR A 146 -0.64 -0.73 7.92
CA THR A 146 -0.85 0.57 7.27
C THR A 146 0.43 1.05 6.61
N SER A 147 0.30 1.62 5.40
CA SER A 147 1.36 2.33 4.71
C SER A 147 0.81 3.66 4.21
N ILE A 148 1.27 4.75 4.79
CA ILE A 148 0.86 6.11 4.41
C ILE A 148 2.06 6.82 3.82
N ASN A 149 1.92 7.27 2.58
CA ASN A 149 2.98 7.94 1.84
C ASN A 149 2.41 9.16 1.11
N THR A 150 3.16 10.26 1.11
CA THR A 150 2.82 11.47 0.37
C THR A 150 3.96 11.74 -0.61
N TYR A 151 3.60 11.90 -1.87
CA TYR A 151 4.53 12.13 -2.96
C TYR A 151 4.22 13.45 -3.66
N THR A 152 5.22 14.30 -3.81
CA THR A 152 5.11 15.52 -4.62
C THR A 152 5.69 15.24 -6.00
N MET A 153 4.88 15.44 -7.03
CA MET A 153 5.26 15.30 -8.42
C MET A 153 5.71 16.66 -8.93
N GLN A 154 6.97 16.74 -9.36
CA GLN A 154 7.59 17.94 -9.89
C GLN A 154 8.34 17.60 -11.17
N VAL A 155 8.22 18.45 -12.17
CA VAL A 155 9.08 18.39 -13.37
C VAL A 155 10.35 19.17 -13.06
N THR A 156 11.49 18.49 -13.05
CA THR A 156 12.82 19.10 -12.89
C THR A 156 13.57 19.09 -14.21
N ASN A 157 14.18 20.22 -14.53
CA ASN A 157 15.13 20.34 -15.66
C ASN A 157 16.44 19.63 -15.35
#